data_432dc4dd33a96512aee5424389f91280
#
_entry.id   432dc4dd33a96512aee5424389f91280
#
_cell.length_a   1.000
_cell.length_b   1.000
_cell.length_c   1.000
_cell.angle_alpha   90.00
_cell.angle_beta   90.00
_cell.angle_gamma   90.00
#
_symmetry.space_group_name_H-M   'P 1'
#
loop_
_entity.id
_entity.type
_entity.pdbx_description
1 polymer ?
#
loop_
_entity_poly.entity_id
_entity_poly.type
_entity_poly.pdbx_seq_one_letter_code
_entity_poly.pdbx_strand_id
1 'polypeptide(L)'
;MTYSIPGPLRTTITSSNTIGGVDSPFTRTRAVLDMLQGWEIMKAVTEGTDYLRDNSEIFLPIEPREDFSAYASRVQRSVFSPFTQRLLRAATGLVLRKPITLVGDPYWTDMFKMDVDGCGSDLDEYARRVLMCSLTYGQSHILVDYPAPSGARSLAEERAQDRRPYWIEVDPTNLYGWRLDRESNYGKLIQARIAEKAVLPDGEFGEKVFDQVRVIEPGRYRLFRKTSQNEDMYDMDDGS
;
A
#
# COMPACT_ATOMS: atom_id res chain seq x y z
N MET A 1 -10.87 36.80 22.15
CA MET A 1 -9.96 36.35 21.10
C MET A 1 -10.47 35.02 20.60
N THR A 2 -11.19 35.03 19.49
CA THR A 2 -11.75 33.82 18.89
C THR A 2 -10.65 33.21 18.02
N TYR A 3 -10.10 32.07 18.44
CA TYR A 3 -9.21 31.28 17.61
C TYR A 3 -10.04 30.66 16.48
N SER A 4 -9.88 31.19 15.29
CA SER A 4 -10.37 30.52 14.06
C SER A 4 -9.45 29.36 13.77
N ILE A 5 -9.97 28.13 13.89
CA ILE A 5 -9.30 26.93 13.41
C ILE A 5 -9.14 27.10 11.90
N PRO A 6 -7.92 27.02 11.35
CA PRO A 6 -7.75 27.02 9.90
C PRO A 6 -8.59 25.88 9.32
N GLY A 7 -9.36 26.18 8.28
CA GLY A 7 -10.16 25.19 7.58
C GLY A 7 -9.31 24.01 7.09
N PRO A 8 -9.93 22.88 6.71
CA PRO A 8 -9.24 21.67 6.38
C PRO A 8 -8.16 21.95 5.35
N LEU A 9 -6.94 21.48 5.63
CA LEU A 9 -5.80 21.52 4.72
C LEU A 9 -6.28 21.04 3.34
N ARG A 10 -6.47 22.00 2.43
CA ARG A 10 -6.68 21.68 1.02
C ARG A 10 -5.33 21.21 0.49
N THR A 11 -5.05 19.96 0.70
CA THR A 11 -4.03 19.27 -0.07
C THR A 11 -4.45 19.39 -1.52
N THR A 12 -3.80 20.25 -2.27
CA THR A 12 -3.80 20.15 -3.73
C THR A 12 -2.99 18.91 -4.04
N ILE A 13 -3.62 17.74 -3.90
CA ILE A 13 -3.12 16.51 -4.50
C ILE A 13 -3.24 16.80 -5.99
N THR A 14 -2.16 17.32 -6.57
CA THR A 14 -1.96 17.45 -8.02
C THR A 14 -1.66 16.07 -8.61
N SER A 15 -2.47 15.10 -8.30
CA SER A 15 -2.77 14.03 -9.22
C SER A 15 -4.11 14.40 -9.83
N SER A 16 -4.22 14.35 -11.13
CA SER A 16 -5.41 14.57 -11.93
C SER A 16 -6.54 13.60 -11.52
N ASN A 17 -7.01 13.72 -10.29
CA ASN A 17 -8.15 13.00 -9.75
C ASN A 17 -9.40 13.74 -10.22
N THR A 18 -9.65 13.67 -11.50
CA THR A 18 -10.93 14.10 -12.07
C THR A 18 -11.99 13.18 -11.48
N ILE A 19 -12.70 13.68 -10.48
CA ILE A 19 -13.98 13.11 -10.04
C ILE A 19 -14.96 13.44 -11.16
N GLY A 20 -14.92 12.68 -12.20
CA GLY A 20 -15.76 12.90 -13.37
C GLY A 20 -15.47 11.90 -14.45
N GLY A 21 -16.26 10.81 -14.49
CA GLY A 21 -16.59 10.14 -15.72
C GLY A 21 -15.52 9.37 -16.50
N VAL A 22 -14.28 9.27 -16.04
CA VAL A 22 -13.29 8.43 -16.72
C VAL A 22 -13.33 7.04 -16.10
N ASP A 23 -13.83 6.07 -16.85
CA ASP A 23 -13.74 4.66 -16.50
C ASP A 23 -12.32 4.16 -16.72
N SER A 24 -11.46 4.41 -15.73
CA SER A 24 -10.04 4.06 -15.76
C SER A 24 -9.68 3.23 -14.51
N PRO A 25 -8.89 2.16 -14.67
CA PRO A 25 -8.39 1.39 -13.53
C PRO A 25 -7.54 2.24 -12.57
N PHE A 26 -6.94 3.32 -13.07
CA PHE A 26 -6.11 4.25 -12.29
C PHE A 26 -6.91 5.31 -11.52
N THR A 27 -8.23 5.34 -11.66
CA THR A 27 -9.08 6.28 -10.91
C THR A 27 -9.42 5.73 -9.53
N ARG A 28 -9.11 6.47 -8.47
CA ARG A 28 -9.48 6.09 -7.10
C ARG A 28 -10.98 6.24 -6.85
N THR A 29 -11.54 5.35 -6.04
CA THR A 29 -12.94 5.47 -5.60
C THR A 29 -13.10 6.62 -4.62
N ARG A 30 -14.32 7.17 -4.50
CA ARG A 30 -14.64 8.22 -3.55
C ARG A 30 -14.29 7.85 -2.12
N ALA A 31 -14.58 6.61 -1.71
CA ALA A 31 -14.27 6.12 -0.38
C ALA A 31 -12.77 6.17 -0.07
N VAL A 32 -11.90 5.81 -1.03
CA VAL A 32 -10.45 5.92 -0.88
C VAL A 32 -10.01 7.38 -0.82
N LEU A 33 -10.56 8.23 -1.68
CA LEU A 33 -10.22 9.66 -1.69
C LEU A 33 -10.55 10.35 -0.36
N ASP A 34 -11.66 9.99 0.26
CA ASP A 34 -12.08 10.55 1.55
C ASP A 34 -11.14 10.13 2.70
N MET A 35 -10.50 8.94 2.60
CA MET A 35 -9.54 8.44 3.59
C MET A 35 -8.11 8.96 3.39
N LEU A 36 -7.71 9.26 2.15
CA LEU A 36 -6.33 9.61 1.79
C LEU A 36 -5.75 10.76 2.63
N GLN A 37 -6.53 11.80 2.90
CA GLN A 37 -6.05 12.94 3.68
C GLN A 37 -5.65 12.52 5.10
N GLY A 38 -6.44 11.66 5.73
CA GLY A 38 -6.11 11.11 7.05
C GLY A 38 -4.88 10.21 7.01
N TRP A 39 -4.74 9.41 5.97
CA TRP A 39 -3.59 8.53 5.80
C TRP A 39 -2.27 9.29 5.58
N GLU A 40 -2.29 10.37 4.79
CA GLU A 40 -1.12 11.24 4.61
C GLU A 40 -0.65 11.87 5.93
N ILE A 41 -1.60 12.33 6.75
CA ILE A 41 -1.28 12.87 8.09
C ILE A 41 -0.68 11.76 8.97
N MET A 42 -1.29 10.57 9.00
CA MET A 42 -0.79 9.45 9.80
C MET A 42 0.58 9.00 9.33
N LYS A 43 0.83 8.97 8.02
CA LYS A 43 2.14 8.70 7.45
C LYS A 43 3.18 9.71 7.91
N ALA A 44 2.86 11.00 7.82
CA ALA A 44 3.75 12.08 8.24
C ALA A 44 4.14 12.00 9.73
N VAL A 45 3.16 11.74 10.61
CA VAL A 45 3.44 11.63 12.05
C VAL A 45 4.12 10.32 12.45
N THR A 46 4.09 9.31 11.58
CA THR A 46 4.72 8.01 11.82
C THR A 46 6.16 7.99 11.26
N GLU A 47 6.38 8.50 10.06
CA GLU A 47 7.70 8.56 9.43
C GLU A 47 8.58 9.69 10.02
N GLY A 48 7.96 10.79 10.47
CA GLY A 48 8.61 11.82 11.25
C GLY A 48 9.33 12.89 10.43
N THR A 49 10.50 13.33 10.91
CA THR A 49 11.17 14.55 10.45
C THR A 49 11.45 14.58 8.95
N ASP A 50 12.00 13.52 8.39
CA ASP A 50 12.42 13.50 6.99
C ASP A 50 11.23 13.57 6.06
N TYR A 51 10.18 12.79 6.33
CA TYR A 51 8.94 12.85 5.55
C TYR A 51 8.28 14.24 5.59
N LEU A 52 8.26 14.89 6.77
CA LEU A 52 7.72 16.24 6.93
C LEU A 52 8.52 17.29 6.16
N ARG A 53 9.85 17.14 6.08
CA ARG A 53 10.72 18.04 5.30
C ARG A 53 10.53 17.84 3.80
N ASP A 54 10.47 16.59 3.36
CA ASP A 54 10.28 16.24 1.93
C ASP A 54 8.91 16.71 1.41
N ASN A 55 7.91 16.77 2.32
CA ASN A 55 6.56 17.25 2.02
C ASN A 55 6.26 18.58 2.71
N SER A 56 7.28 19.45 2.80
CA SER A 56 7.19 20.71 3.55
C SER A 56 6.12 21.68 3.02
N GLU A 57 5.82 21.65 1.73
CA GLU A 57 4.74 22.44 1.14
C GLU A 57 3.37 22.17 1.76
N ILE A 58 3.16 20.93 2.23
CA ILE A 58 1.91 20.48 2.85
C ILE A 58 1.92 20.74 4.36
N PHE A 59 3.00 20.31 5.04
CA PHE A 59 3.04 20.26 6.50
C PHE A 59 3.69 21.49 7.14
N LEU A 60 4.51 22.22 6.40
CA LEU A 60 5.26 23.40 6.84
C LEU A 60 5.12 24.53 5.81
N PRO A 61 3.90 24.97 5.44
CA PRO A 61 3.72 25.93 4.38
C PRO A 61 4.49 27.24 4.65
N ILE A 62 4.88 27.93 3.58
CA ILE A 62 5.55 29.23 3.67
C ILE A 62 4.58 30.25 4.25
N GLU A 63 5.06 31.07 5.19
CA GLU A 63 4.28 32.16 5.77
C GLU A 63 4.13 33.34 4.78
N PRO A 64 3.04 34.11 4.79
CA PRO A 64 2.74 35.14 3.80
C PRO A 64 3.82 36.24 3.62
N ARG A 65 4.69 36.44 4.60
CA ARG A 65 5.78 37.44 4.59
C ARG A 65 7.15 36.81 4.78
N GLU A 66 7.24 35.49 4.71
CA GLU A 66 8.49 34.77 4.88
C GLU A 66 9.29 34.78 3.57
N ASP A 67 10.54 35.18 3.65
CA ASP A 67 11.49 35.06 2.56
C ASP A 67 11.83 33.61 2.31
N PHE A 68 12.08 33.25 1.05
CA PHE A 68 12.37 31.87 0.64
C PHE A 68 13.59 31.28 1.34
N SER A 69 14.63 32.07 1.60
CA SER A 69 15.82 31.62 2.31
C SER A 69 15.53 31.33 3.79
N ALA A 70 14.69 32.16 4.41
CA ALA A 70 14.21 31.94 5.78
C ALA A 70 13.34 30.69 5.86
N TYR A 71 12.43 30.49 4.90
CA TYR A 71 11.61 29.27 4.78
C TYR A 71 12.48 28.02 4.66
N ALA A 72 13.43 27.98 3.72
CA ALA A 72 14.34 26.86 3.54
C ALA A 72 15.12 26.54 4.83
N SER A 73 15.60 27.57 5.53
CA SER A 73 16.27 27.41 6.81
C SER A 73 15.35 26.90 7.92
N ARG A 74 14.09 27.31 7.92
CA ARG A 74 13.07 26.84 8.88
C ARG A 74 12.75 25.36 8.62
N VAL A 75 12.51 24.97 7.38
CA VAL A 75 12.28 23.56 7.01
C VAL A 75 13.46 22.67 7.42
N GLN A 76 14.69 23.10 7.12
CA GLN A 76 15.90 22.35 7.47
C GLN A 76 16.10 22.15 8.97
N ARG A 77 15.70 23.12 9.81
CA ARG A 77 15.80 23.05 11.26
C ARG A 77 14.61 22.41 11.95
N SER A 78 13.49 22.22 11.22
CA SER A 78 12.30 21.58 11.77
C SER A 78 12.58 20.15 12.19
N VAL A 79 12.19 19.80 13.41
CA VAL A 79 12.32 18.44 13.95
C VAL A 79 10.97 18.00 14.48
N PHE A 80 10.55 16.84 14.08
CA PHE A 80 9.34 16.20 14.56
C PHE A 80 9.69 14.95 15.38
N SER A 81 9.28 14.93 16.63
CA SER A 81 9.51 13.76 17.51
C SER A 81 8.45 12.68 17.22
N PRO A 82 8.83 11.46 16.81
CA PRO A 82 7.91 10.43 16.37
C PRO A 82 7.24 9.70 17.56
N PHE A 83 6.54 10.42 18.43
CA PHE A 83 5.81 9.83 19.57
C PHE A 83 4.76 8.83 19.13
N THR A 84 4.03 9.14 18.04
CA THR A 84 3.03 8.24 17.48
C THR A 84 3.64 6.91 17.08
N GLN A 85 4.78 6.92 16.37
CA GLN A 85 5.49 5.69 16.00
C GLN A 85 5.89 4.86 17.22
N ARG A 86 6.40 5.51 18.28
CA ARG A 86 6.76 4.82 19.53
C ARG A 86 5.55 4.17 20.20
N LEU A 87 4.41 4.88 20.23
CA LEU A 87 3.16 4.34 20.77
C LEU A 87 2.67 3.13 19.96
N LEU A 88 2.66 3.24 18.65
CA LEU A 88 2.24 2.15 17.76
C LEU A 88 3.14 0.92 17.90
N ARG A 89 4.46 1.11 17.98
CA ARG A 89 5.43 0.02 18.21
C ARG A 89 5.22 -0.64 19.57
N ALA A 90 4.97 0.15 20.62
CA ALA A 90 4.69 -0.38 21.94
C ALA A 90 3.38 -1.19 21.96
N ALA A 91 2.30 -0.67 21.36
CA ALA A 91 1.04 -1.36 21.23
C ALA A 91 1.17 -2.69 20.46
N THR A 92 1.86 -2.66 19.31
CA THR A 92 2.15 -3.85 18.51
C THR A 92 2.95 -4.89 19.31
N GLY A 93 3.98 -4.45 20.03
CA GLY A 93 4.80 -5.33 20.87
C GLY A 93 4.02 -5.95 22.04
N LEU A 94 3.03 -5.24 22.60
CA LEU A 94 2.17 -5.77 23.64
C LEU A 94 1.21 -6.85 23.10
N VAL A 95 0.63 -6.64 21.94
CA VAL A 95 -0.28 -7.60 21.30
C VAL A 95 0.48 -8.86 20.88
N LEU A 96 1.61 -8.69 20.20
CA LEU A 96 2.42 -9.78 19.64
C LEU A 96 3.61 -10.14 20.56
N ARG A 97 3.42 -10.09 21.88
CA ARG A 97 4.44 -10.46 22.86
C ARG A 97 4.74 -11.96 22.91
N LYS A 98 3.81 -12.78 22.43
CA LYS A 98 3.97 -14.22 22.30
C LYS A 98 3.97 -14.60 20.84
N PRO A 99 4.81 -15.54 20.42
CA PRO A 99 4.82 -16.06 19.06
C PRO A 99 3.44 -16.58 18.65
N ILE A 100 3.11 -16.41 17.38
CA ILE A 100 1.88 -16.93 16.79
C ILE A 100 2.01 -18.45 16.66
N THR A 101 0.99 -19.18 17.12
CA THR A 101 0.95 -20.62 16.99
C THR A 101 -0.01 -21.00 15.88
N LEU A 102 0.50 -21.70 14.87
CA LEU A 102 -0.30 -22.32 13.82
C LEU A 102 -0.60 -23.78 14.18
N VAL A 103 -1.83 -24.19 13.92
CA VAL A 103 -2.30 -25.57 14.12
C VAL A 103 -2.78 -26.09 12.76
N GLY A 104 -2.19 -27.18 12.29
CA GLY A 104 -2.52 -27.76 10.99
C GLY A 104 -1.48 -28.78 10.53
N ASP A 105 -1.47 -29.07 9.23
CA ASP A 105 -0.45 -29.92 8.60
C ASP A 105 0.95 -29.32 8.86
N PRO A 106 1.89 -30.09 9.45
CA PRO A 106 3.24 -29.62 9.76
C PRO A 106 3.98 -29.01 8.56
N TYR A 107 3.78 -29.54 7.38
CA TYR A 107 4.39 -28.99 6.15
C TYR A 107 4.02 -27.52 5.96
N TRP A 108 2.74 -27.17 6.02
CA TRP A 108 2.26 -25.80 5.85
C TRP A 108 2.60 -24.91 7.03
N THR A 109 2.43 -25.42 8.25
CA THR A 109 2.69 -24.62 9.45
C THR A 109 4.15 -24.22 9.59
N ASP A 110 5.07 -25.12 9.24
CA ASP A 110 6.50 -24.84 9.34
C ASP A 110 6.96 -23.88 8.24
N MET A 111 6.44 -24.06 7.02
CA MET A 111 6.73 -23.11 5.91
C MET A 111 6.26 -21.69 6.23
N PHE A 112 5.00 -21.52 6.66
CA PHE A 112 4.48 -20.19 6.99
C PHE A 112 5.15 -19.58 8.22
N LYS A 113 5.69 -20.38 9.14
CA LYS A 113 6.49 -19.86 10.24
C LYS A 113 7.82 -19.26 9.77
N MET A 114 8.44 -19.85 8.76
CA MET A 114 9.78 -19.47 8.32
C MET A 114 9.78 -18.39 7.23
N ASP A 115 8.78 -18.42 6.36
CA ASP A 115 8.71 -17.51 5.20
C ASP A 115 7.26 -17.42 4.69
N VAL A 116 6.59 -16.32 5.04
CA VAL A 116 5.19 -16.08 4.66
C VAL A 116 5.08 -15.42 3.29
N ASP A 117 6.02 -14.52 2.98
CA ASP A 117 5.94 -13.64 1.82
C ASP A 117 6.80 -14.07 0.62
N GLY A 118 7.53 -15.18 0.75
CA GLY A 118 8.48 -15.61 -0.27
C GLY A 118 9.76 -14.77 -0.33
N CYS A 119 9.95 -13.87 0.65
CA CYS A 119 11.10 -12.98 0.77
C CYS A 119 11.89 -13.21 2.06
N GLY A 120 11.54 -14.25 2.82
CA GLY A 120 12.22 -14.65 4.05
C GLY A 120 11.66 -14.02 5.32
N SER A 121 10.49 -13.37 5.28
CA SER A 121 9.84 -12.87 6.49
C SER A 121 9.12 -13.99 7.24
N ASP A 122 9.42 -14.18 8.51
CA ASP A 122 8.68 -15.10 9.35
C ASP A 122 7.26 -14.59 9.67
N LEU A 123 6.39 -15.47 10.14
CA LEU A 123 5.00 -15.12 10.43
C LEU A 123 4.86 -14.04 11.51
N ASP A 124 5.71 -14.04 12.53
CA ASP A 124 5.64 -13.07 13.62
C ASP A 124 6.07 -11.67 13.14
N GLU A 125 7.09 -11.59 12.31
CA GLU A 125 7.53 -10.34 11.67
C GLU A 125 6.47 -9.81 10.72
N TYR A 126 5.93 -10.67 9.86
CA TYR A 126 4.86 -10.32 8.93
C TYR A 126 3.62 -9.78 9.68
N ALA A 127 3.18 -10.49 10.72
CA ALA A 127 2.05 -10.06 11.54
C ALA A 127 2.29 -8.72 12.24
N ARG A 128 3.54 -8.43 12.67
CA ARG A 128 3.89 -7.12 13.22
C ARG A 128 3.74 -6.01 12.19
N ARG A 129 4.19 -6.22 10.95
CA ARG A 129 4.02 -5.24 9.87
C ARG A 129 2.55 -4.97 9.59
N VAL A 130 1.76 -6.02 9.40
CA VAL A 130 0.31 -5.93 9.15
C VAL A 130 -0.42 -5.23 10.29
N LEU A 131 -0.11 -5.58 11.56
CA LEU A 131 -0.73 -4.92 12.71
C LEU A 131 -0.31 -3.45 12.81
N MET A 132 0.97 -3.13 12.58
CA MET A 132 1.45 -1.75 12.57
C MET A 132 0.74 -0.93 11.48
N CYS A 133 0.60 -1.48 10.28
CA CYS A 133 -0.15 -0.88 9.18
C CYS A 133 -1.61 -0.64 9.58
N SER A 134 -2.28 -1.64 10.15
CA SER A 134 -3.66 -1.54 10.63
C SER A 134 -3.84 -0.45 11.69
N LEU A 135 -2.91 -0.34 12.63
CA LEU A 135 -2.96 0.69 13.69
C LEU A 135 -2.66 2.09 13.13
N THR A 136 -1.83 2.19 12.10
CA THR A 136 -1.48 3.46 11.47
C THR A 136 -2.61 4.01 10.62
N TYR A 137 -3.20 3.17 9.76
CA TYR A 137 -4.16 3.60 8.74
C TYR A 137 -5.61 3.23 9.05
N GLY A 138 -5.87 2.49 10.15
CA GLY A 138 -7.18 1.95 10.50
C GLY A 138 -7.56 0.71 9.68
N GLN A 139 -6.71 0.29 8.73
CA GLN A 139 -6.89 -0.91 7.91
C GLN A 139 -5.55 -1.40 7.37
N SER A 140 -5.49 -2.68 7.00
CA SER A 140 -4.40 -3.29 6.25
C SER A 140 -4.98 -4.33 5.30
N HIS A 141 -4.27 -4.63 4.24
CA HIS A 141 -4.71 -5.58 3.23
C HIS A 141 -3.62 -6.59 2.97
N ILE A 142 -4.02 -7.84 2.83
CA ILE A 142 -3.15 -8.95 2.46
C ILE A 142 -3.68 -9.53 1.16
N LEU A 143 -2.85 -9.49 0.13
CA LEU A 143 -3.08 -10.21 -1.11
C LEU A 143 -2.42 -11.58 -0.98
N VAL A 144 -3.22 -12.64 -1.09
CA VAL A 144 -2.70 -14.00 -1.20
C VAL A 144 -2.53 -14.30 -2.68
N ASP A 145 -1.29 -14.54 -3.08
CA ASP A 145 -0.93 -14.84 -4.47
C ASP A 145 -0.29 -16.21 -4.58
N TYR A 146 -0.21 -16.74 -5.79
CA TYR A 146 0.39 -18.04 -6.09
C TYR A 146 1.32 -17.90 -7.30
N PRO A 147 2.50 -18.57 -7.29
CA PRO A 147 3.43 -18.49 -8.41
C PRO A 147 2.81 -18.97 -9.73
N ALA A 148 3.20 -18.34 -10.84
CA ALA A 148 2.72 -18.70 -12.17
C ALA A 148 2.90 -20.20 -12.47
N PRO A 149 2.02 -20.84 -13.27
CA PRO A 149 2.11 -22.27 -13.59
C PRO A 149 3.49 -22.65 -14.14
N SER A 150 4.09 -23.71 -13.57
CA SER A 150 5.44 -24.19 -13.98
C SER A 150 5.43 -25.51 -14.73
N GLY A 151 4.24 -26.02 -15.06
CA GLY A 151 4.08 -27.33 -15.67
C GLY A 151 4.20 -28.52 -14.72
N ALA A 152 4.27 -28.29 -13.39
CA ALA A 152 4.18 -29.36 -12.39
C ALA A 152 2.87 -30.13 -12.55
N ARG A 153 2.96 -31.46 -12.54
CA ARG A 153 1.83 -32.37 -12.78
C ARG A 153 1.35 -33.07 -11.51
N SER A 154 2.07 -32.87 -10.40
CA SER A 154 1.76 -33.49 -9.12
C SER A 154 2.08 -32.54 -7.96
N LEU A 155 1.41 -32.74 -6.82
CA LEU A 155 1.70 -32.03 -5.58
C LEU A 155 3.14 -32.23 -5.10
N ALA A 156 3.73 -33.40 -5.39
CA ALA A 156 5.12 -33.68 -5.05
C ALA A 156 6.10 -32.83 -5.87
N GLU A 157 5.80 -32.61 -7.15
CA GLU A 157 6.59 -31.73 -8.02
C GLU A 157 6.44 -30.27 -7.63
N GLU A 158 5.24 -29.82 -7.28
CA GLU A 158 5.00 -28.46 -6.77
C GLU A 158 5.78 -28.21 -5.47
N ARG A 159 5.74 -29.17 -4.53
CA ARG A 159 6.52 -29.09 -3.29
C ARG A 159 8.03 -29.10 -3.53
N ALA A 160 8.51 -29.88 -4.49
CA ALA A 160 9.93 -29.92 -4.85
C ALA A 160 10.42 -28.59 -5.49
N GLN A 161 9.51 -27.84 -6.12
CA GLN A 161 9.76 -26.51 -6.71
C GLN A 161 9.47 -25.37 -5.72
N ASP A 162 9.18 -25.66 -4.44
CA ASP A 162 8.79 -24.72 -3.42
C ASP A 162 7.61 -23.81 -3.85
N ARG A 163 6.70 -24.35 -4.64
CA ARG A 163 5.52 -23.61 -5.10
C ARG A 163 4.43 -23.65 -4.05
N ARG A 164 4.14 -22.48 -3.52
CA ARG A 164 3.18 -22.30 -2.44
C ARG A 164 2.50 -20.94 -2.53
N PRO A 165 1.33 -20.76 -1.94
CA PRO A 165 0.77 -19.44 -1.76
C PRO A 165 1.71 -18.60 -0.88
N TYR A 166 1.83 -17.34 -1.20
CA TYR A 166 2.57 -16.34 -0.42
C TYR A 166 1.71 -15.11 -0.21
N TRP A 167 2.03 -14.35 0.83
CA TRP A 167 1.25 -13.19 1.23
C TRP A 167 2.00 -11.91 0.90
N ILE A 168 1.30 -11.01 0.24
CA ILE A 168 1.81 -9.68 -0.09
C ILE A 168 1.06 -8.67 0.78
N GLU A 169 1.81 -7.90 1.56
CA GLU A 169 1.23 -6.76 2.26
C GLU A 169 0.92 -5.64 1.27
N VAL A 170 -0.33 -5.18 1.26
CA VAL A 170 -0.77 -4.08 0.42
C VAL A 170 -0.99 -2.86 1.30
N ASP A 171 -0.14 -1.84 1.12
CA ASP A 171 -0.31 -0.55 1.78
C ASP A 171 -1.68 0.05 1.41
N PRO A 172 -2.47 0.54 2.39
CA PRO A 172 -3.76 1.14 2.14
C PRO A 172 -3.75 2.26 1.11
N THR A 173 -2.67 3.03 1.01
CA THR A 173 -2.51 4.10 0.02
C THR A 173 -2.40 3.58 -1.42
N ASN A 174 -2.04 2.30 -1.59
CA ASN A 174 -1.99 1.60 -2.86
C ASN A 174 -3.33 0.95 -3.25
N LEU A 175 -4.32 0.92 -2.34
CA LEU A 175 -5.66 0.49 -2.68
C LEU A 175 -6.40 1.60 -3.42
N TYR A 176 -6.66 1.42 -4.71
CA TYR A 176 -7.36 2.42 -5.54
C TYR A 176 -8.88 2.34 -5.39
N GLY A 177 -9.39 1.18 -5.00
CA GLY A 177 -10.79 1.01 -4.73
C GLY A 177 -11.24 -0.44 -4.71
N TRP A 178 -12.47 -0.62 -4.28
CA TRP A 178 -13.15 -1.91 -4.28
C TRP A 178 -14.61 -1.75 -4.66
N ARG A 179 -15.21 -2.83 -5.10
CA ARG A 179 -16.65 -2.93 -5.33
C ARG A 179 -17.20 -4.13 -4.58
N LEU A 180 -18.34 -3.91 -3.96
CA LEU A 180 -19.10 -4.96 -3.26
C LEU A 180 -20.37 -5.23 -4.03
N ASP A 181 -20.75 -6.50 -4.08
CA ASP A 181 -22.09 -6.89 -4.53
C ASP A 181 -23.11 -6.45 -3.46
N ARG A 182 -23.96 -5.51 -3.85
CA ARG A 182 -24.99 -4.96 -2.95
C ARG A 182 -26.25 -5.83 -2.87
N GLU A 183 -26.41 -6.77 -3.80
CA GLU A 183 -27.54 -7.72 -3.81
C GLU A 183 -27.30 -8.89 -2.85
N SER A 184 -26.03 -9.14 -2.51
CA SER A 184 -25.67 -10.12 -1.48
C SER A 184 -25.87 -9.52 -0.09
N ASN A 185 -26.54 -10.25 0.80
CA ASN A 185 -26.82 -9.82 2.19
C ASN A 185 -25.58 -9.44 3.02
N TYR A 186 -24.38 -9.82 2.56
CA TYR A 186 -23.10 -9.65 3.28
C TYR A 186 -22.07 -8.81 2.53
N GLY A 187 -22.45 -8.19 1.40
CA GLY A 187 -21.54 -7.34 0.64
C GLY A 187 -20.30 -8.08 0.13
N LYS A 188 -20.49 -9.12 -0.68
CA LYS A 188 -19.38 -9.90 -1.26
C LYS A 188 -18.47 -8.99 -2.10
N LEU A 189 -17.15 -9.08 -1.90
CA LEU A 189 -16.17 -8.38 -2.72
C LEU A 189 -16.21 -8.95 -4.16
N ILE A 190 -16.47 -8.09 -5.13
CA ILE A 190 -16.52 -8.46 -6.57
C ILE A 190 -15.40 -7.82 -7.37
N GLN A 191 -14.75 -6.80 -6.86
CA GLN A 191 -13.57 -6.19 -7.50
C GLN A 191 -12.71 -5.50 -6.46
N ALA A 192 -11.39 -5.67 -6.55
CA ALA A 192 -10.39 -4.85 -5.86
C ALA A 192 -9.38 -4.32 -6.88
N ARG A 193 -8.90 -3.08 -6.68
CA ARG A 193 -7.90 -2.45 -7.54
C ARG A 193 -6.72 -2.01 -6.69
N ILE A 194 -5.55 -2.58 -7.00
CA ILE A 194 -4.31 -2.38 -6.24
C ILE A 194 -3.28 -1.76 -7.17
N ALA A 195 -2.71 -0.62 -6.75
CA ALA A 195 -1.60 0.00 -7.45
C ALA A 195 -0.29 -0.69 -7.09
N GLU A 196 0.53 -0.94 -8.09
CA GLU A 196 1.82 -1.61 -7.97
C GLU A 196 2.85 -0.89 -8.83
N LYS A 197 4.13 -1.14 -8.56
CA LYS A 197 5.24 -0.76 -9.44
C LYS A 197 5.73 -2.01 -10.15
N ALA A 198 5.66 -2.02 -11.48
CA ALA A 198 6.27 -3.07 -12.29
C ALA A 198 7.68 -2.63 -12.71
N VAL A 199 8.69 -3.39 -12.35
CA VAL A 199 10.08 -3.17 -12.73
C VAL A 199 10.41 -4.17 -13.83
N LEU A 200 10.73 -3.67 -15.00
CA LEU A 200 11.08 -4.49 -16.17
C LEU A 200 12.51 -4.21 -16.59
N PRO A 201 13.25 -5.23 -17.09
CA PRO A 201 14.58 -5.02 -17.65
C PRO A 201 14.53 -4.04 -18.83
N ASP A 202 15.50 -3.12 -18.90
CA ASP A 202 15.73 -2.20 -20.03
C ASP A 202 17.18 -2.32 -20.50
N GLY A 203 17.43 -3.22 -21.43
CA GLY A 203 18.77 -3.59 -21.86
C GLY A 203 19.47 -4.55 -20.89
N GLU A 204 20.80 -4.57 -20.92
CA GLU A 204 21.61 -5.55 -20.13
C GLU A 204 21.71 -5.16 -18.65
N PHE A 205 21.71 -3.85 -18.33
CA PHE A 205 21.96 -3.36 -16.98
C PHE A 205 20.92 -2.34 -16.49
N GLY A 206 19.95 -1.97 -17.36
CA GLY A 206 18.96 -0.96 -17.06
C GLY A 206 17.65 -1.56 -16.57
N GLU A 207 16.86 -0.73 -15.86
CA GLU A 207 15.51 -1.07 -15.40
C GLU A 207 14.53 0.05 -15.73
N LYS A 208 13.34 -0.32 -16.17
CA LYS A 208 12.21 0.59 -16.32
C LYS A 208 11.15 0.30 -15.29
N VAL A 209 10.70 1.35 -14.61
CA VAL A 209 9.62 1.27 -13.62
C VAL A 209 8.34 1.81 -14.23
N PHE A 210 7.28 1.02 -14.19
CA PHE A 210 5.95 1.39 -14.68
C PHE A 210 4.95 1.43 -13.53
N ASP A 211 4.05 2.40 -13.57
CA ASP A 211 2.86 2.37 -12.74
C ASP A 211 1.89 1.32 -13.28
N GLN A 212 1.50 0.40 -12.44
CA GLN A 212 0.61 -0.72 -12.76
C GLN A 212 -0.55 -0.77 -11.79
N VAL A 213 -1.72 -1.13 -12.27
CA VAL A 213 -2.88 -1.45 -11.43
C VAL A 213 -3.30 -2.88 -11.69
N ARG A 214 -3.33 -3.67 -10.61
CA ARG A 214 -3.90 -5.01 -10.60
C ARG A 214 -5.37 -4.92 -10.25
N VAL A 215 -6.24 -5.37 -11.14
CA VAL A 215 -7.68 -5.47 -10.94
C VAL A 215 -8.02 -6.93 -10.68
N ILE A 216 -8.47 -7.22 -9.47
CA ILE A 216 -8.80 -8.57 -9.01
C ILE A 216 -10.32 -8.72 -8.99
N GLU A 217 -10.81 -9.76 -9.64
CA GLU A 217 -12.22 -10.12 -9.73
C GLU A 217 -12.37 -11.63 -9.42
N PRO A 218 -13.55 -12.12 -9.05
CA PRO A 218 -13.74 -13.54 -8.82
C PRO A 218 -13.33 -14.39 -10.03
N GLY A 219 -12.33 -15.24 -9.86
CA GLY A 219 -11.84 -16.17 -10.88
C GLY A 219 -10.85 -15.58 -11.89
N ARG A 220 -10.52 -14.31 -11.82
CA ARG A 220 -9.52 -13.70 -12.71
C ARG A 220 -8.85 -12.48 -12.11
N TYR A 221 -7.68 -12.11 -12.62
CA TYR A 221 -7.10 -10.79 -12.43
C TYR A 221 -6.63 -10.20 -13.77
N ARG A 222 -6.52 -8.87 -13.84
CA ARG A 222 -6.03 -8.14 -15.01
C ARG A 222 -4.99 -7.12 -14.55
N LEU A 223 -3.94 -6.96 -15.34
CA LEU A 223 -2.88 -5.98 -15.11
C LEU A 223 -2.99 -4.85 -16.14
N PHE A 224 -3.04 -3.63 -15.64
CA PHE A 224 -3.06 -2.42 -16.46
C PHE A 224 -1.79 -1.62 -16.18
N ARG A 225 -0.98 -1.38 -17.21
CA ARG A 225 0.23 -0.56 -17.10
C ARG A 225 0.03 0.77 -17.78
N LYS A 226 0.56 1.82 -17.16
CA LYS A 226 0.63 3.13 -17.78
C LYS A 226 1.89 3.18 -18.64
N THR A 227 1.73 3.32 -19.95
CA THR A 227 2.85 3.43 -20.90
C THR A 227 3.26 4.90 -21.03
N SER A 228 4.56 5.18 -20.99
CA SER A 228 5.13 6.53 -20.91
C SER A 228 4.92 7.41 -22.14
N GLN A 229 4.40 6.89 -23.25
CA GLN A 229 4.25 7.62 -24.50
C GLN A 229 2.86 8.22 -24.77
N ASN A 230 1.83 7.78 -24.05
CA ASN A 230 0.48 8.35 -24.11
C ASN A 230 -0.19 8.12 -22.78
N GLU A 231 -0.77 9.15 -22.19
CA GLU A 231 -1.45 9.05 -20.88
C GLU A 231 -2.65 8.10 -20.87
N ASP A 232 -3.10 7.65 -22.04
CA ASP A 232 -4.29 6.83 -22.22
C ASP A 232 -4.05 5.40 -22.77
N MET A 233 -2.82 5.00 -23.02
CA MET A 233 -2.52 3.63 -23.50
C MET A 233 -2.19 2.70 -22.34
N TYR A 234 -3.03 1.70 -22.17
CA TYR A 234 -2.89 0.63 -21.17
C TYR A 234 -2.50 -0.68 -21.85
N ASP A 235 -1.43 -1.29 -21.39
CA ASP A 235 -1.10 -2.66 -21.73
C ASP A 235 -1.91 -3.58 -20.80
N MET A 236 -2.61 -4.57 -21.34
CA MET A 236 -3.42 -5.53 -20.59
C MET A 236 -2.75 -6.90 -20.63
N ASP A 237 -2.48 -7.45 -19.47
CA ASP A 237 -2.14 -8.84 -19.30
C ASP A 237 -3.28 -9.53 -18.54
N ASP A 238 -3.88 -10.55 -19.15
CA ASP A 238 -5.00 -11.30 -18.57
C ASP A 238 -4.44 -12.62 -18.03
N GLY A 239 -4.11 -12.60 -16.74
CA GLY A 239 -3.70 -13.81 -16.03
C GLY A 239 -4.93 -14.69 -15.75
N SER A 240 -5.16 -15.69 -16.55
CA SER A 240 -6.14 -16.77 -16.32
C SER A 240 -5.47 -18.03 -15.79
#